data_2323542aa23f424d71c53ce0f9a95751
#
_entry.id   2323542aa23f424d71c53ce0f9a95751
#
_cell.length_a   1.000
_cell.length_b   1.000
_cell.length_c   1.000
_cell.angle_alpha   90.00
_cell.angle_beta   90.00
_cell.angle_gamma   90.00
#
_symmetry.space_group_name_H-M   'P 1'
#
loop_
_entity.id
_entity.type
_entity.pdbx_description
1 polymer ?
#
loop_
_entity_poly.entity_id
_entity_poly.type
_entity_poly.pdbx_seq_one_letter_code
_entity_poly.pdbx_strand_id
1 'polypeptide(L)'
;VSISRSTPARGAAGGRGKAAAREPRPAYECDACGHQPPKWVGRCPECGEWGSVVECTVTGPTVSGRVVSSRMPAEPARPIATISAAPARARPTGVSELDRVLGGGLVPGAVVLLAGEPGVGKSTLLLDVAQQWAAGAGSPSLVVSGEESVSQVRLRAERMGTLHDQLYLAAESDLAAVLGHLDAVKPGLLVLDSVQTISTTGTEGVPGGVTQVRAVTAALVAVAKERGVATVLVGHVTKDGQVAGPRVLEHLVDVVLHFEGDKHSSLRMVRGVKNRFGAADEVGCFEMHEGGISSLADPSGLFLTRYSEPVPGTCVTVAMEGRRALVTEVQALIGATVAGSPRRTVSGLDSARLAMVLAVLQRRTERLTLHDREVFAATVGGIRVVEPAADLAVALAVASGGLNLAIAPHLVAIGEVGLTGEVRRVGAVPRRLAEAARLGFRLALVPPGCGPTSTGAGPEQMRVVEVSDVRSALQAAARASAE
;
A
#
# COMPACT_ATOMS: atom_id res chain seq x y z
N VAL A 1 -45.68 -40.54 -32.16
CA VAL A 1 -46.99 -40.74 -31.64
C VAL A 1 -47.37 -39.46 -30.89
N SER A 2 -47.95 -38.47 -31.57
CA SER A 2 -49.33 -37.96 -31.50
C SER A 2 -49.81 -37.76 -30.08
N ILE A 3 -50.34 -36.63 -29.71
CA ILE A 3 -51.56 -35.96 -30.11
C ILE A 3 -51.60 -34.53 -29.59
N SER A 4 -51.95 -33.60 -30.45
CA SER A 4 -52.36 -32.23 -30.25
C SER A 4 -53.67 -32.12 -29.44
N ARG A 5 -53.83 -30.99 -28.69
CA ARG A 5 -55.13 -30.34 -28.54
C ARG A 5 -54.99 -28.85 -28.34
N SER A 6 -55.48 -28.16 -29.31
CA SER A 6 -55.77 -26.71 -29.35
C SER A 6 -57.01 -26.37 -28.53
N THR A 7 -57.09 -25.15 -27.97
CA THR A 7 -58.27 -24.26 -27.96
C THR A 7 -58.13 -23.10 -26.99
N PRO A 8 -58.92 -22.04 -27.01
CA PRO A 8 -58.75 -20.88 -27.90
C PRO A 8 -58.55 -19.56 -27.13
N ALA A 9 -58.18 -18.53 -27.87
CA ALA A 9 -58.07 -17.15 -27.42
C ALA A 9 -59.39 -16.58 -26.89
N ARG A 10 -59.31 -15.86 -25.79
CA ARG A 10 -60.27 -14.81 -25.44
C ARG A 10 -59.51 -13.49 -25.30
N GLY A 11 -59.79 -12.59 -26.20
CA GLY A 11 -59.37 -11.21 -26.13
C GLY A 11 -60.03 -10.48 -24.96
N ALA A 12 -59.26 -9.66 -24.28
CA ALA A 12 -59.79 -8.58 -23.46
C ALA A 12 -58.97 -7.33 -23.77
N ALA A 13 -59.58 -6.43 -24.48
CA ALA A 13 -59.10 -5.05 -24.61
C ALA A 13 -59.18 -4.41 -23.22
N GLY A 14 -58.04 -4.02 -22.68
CA GLY A 14 -57.88 -3.26 -21.45
C GLY A 14 -57.19 -1.96 -21.74
N GLY A 15 -57.90 -0.86 -21.69
CA GLY A 15 -57.51 0.49 -22.05
C GLY A 15 -56.20 0.95 -21.37
N ARG A 16 -55.36 1.59 -22.14
CA ARG A 16 -54.31 2.48 -21.66
C ARG A 16 -54.96 3.65 -20.90
N GLY A 17 -55.14 3.48 -19.60
CA GLY A 17 -55.40 4.60 -18.71
C GLY A 17 -54.20 5.53 -18.72
N LYS A 18 -54.35 6.73 -19.28
CA LYS A 18 -53.46 7.86 -19.04
C LYS A 18 -53.36 8.02 -17.53
N ALA A 19 -52.15 7.80 -16.96
CA ALA A 19 -51.84 8.20 -15.60
C ALA A 19 -52.06 9.72 -15.54
N ALA A 20 -53.15 10.15 -14.92
CA ALA A 20 -53.34 11.54 -14.57
C ALA A 20 -52.18 11.96 -13.68
N ALA A 21 -51.48 13.02 -14.07
CA ALA A 21 -50.46 13.66 -13.22
C ALA A 21 -51.14 13.99 -11.89
N ARG A 22 -50.77 13.31 -10.82
CA ARG A 22 -51.18 13.65 -9.46
C ARG A 22 -50.63 15.04 -9.18
N GLU A 23 -51.51 15.97 -8.88
CA GLU A 23 -51.13 17.28 -8.38
C GLU A 23 -50.16 17.11 -7.18
N PRO A 24 -49.06 17.91 -7.09
CA PRO A 24 -48.13 17.85 -5.99
C PRO A 24 -48.87 18.12 -4.68
N ARG A 25 -48.84 17.17 -3.74
CA ARG A 25 -49.40 17.40 -2.41
C ARG A 25 -48.50 18.38 -1.69
N PRO A 26 -49.03 19.41 -1.02
CA PRO A 26 -48.25 20.32 -0.23
C PRO A 26 -47.47 19.55 0.85
N ALA A 27 -46.18 19.81 0.98
CA ALA A 27 -45.35 19.30 2.05
C ALA A 27 -45.13 20.43 3.08
N TYR A 28 -45.01 20.06 4.33
CA TYR A 28 -44.81 21.01 5.44
C TYR A 28 -43.46 20.76 6.08
N GLU A 29 -42.73 21.83 6.36
CA GLU A 29 -41.40 21.76 7.01
C GLU A 29 -41.33 22.81 8.13
N CYS A 30 -40.67 22.46 9.22
CA CYS A 30 -40.41 23.38 10.32
C CYS A 30 -39.12 24.18 10.05
N ASP A 31 -39.21 25.49 9.93
CA ASP A 31 -38.06 26.39 9.70
C ASP A 31 -37.04 26.38 10.84
N ALA A 32 -37.43 26.00 12.06
CA ALA A 32 -36.55 25.97 13.22
C ALA A 32 -35.69 24.69 13.33
N CYS A 33 -36.26 23.51 12.94
CA CYS A 33 -35.55 22.22 13.12
C CYS A 33 -35.54 21.32 11.89
N GLY A 34 -36.20 21.71 10.77
CA GLY A 34 -36.27 20.92 9.55
C GLY A 34 -37.18 19.68 9.63
N HIS A 35 -37.94 19.49 10.69
CA HIS A 35 -38.91 18.39 10.81
C HIS A 35 -40.01 18.52 9.80
N GLN A 36 -40.38 17.42 9.11
CA GLN A 36 -41.42 17.40 8.08
C GLN A 36 -42.65 16.65 8.58
N PRO A 37 -43.66 17.35 9.13
CA PRO A 37 -44.90 16.73 9.54
C PRO A 37 -45.76 16.36 8.33
N PRO A 38 -46.59 15.28 8.39
CA PRO A 38 -47.40 14.81 7.27
C PRO A 38 -48.57 15.73 6.93
N LYS A 39 -48.86 16.70 7.77
CA LYS A 39 -49.88 17.74 7.61
C LYS A 39 -49.46 19.00 8.34
N TRP A 40 -50.03 20.13 7.96
CA TRP A 40 -49.80 21.38 8.69
C TRP A 40 -50.20 21.26 10.16
N VAL A 41 -49.33 21.71 11.04
CA VAL A 41 -49.53 21.78 12.48
C VAL A 41 -49.06 23.15 12.99
N GLY A 42 -49.82 23.76 13.88
CA GLY A 42 -49.47 25.10 14.40
C GLY A 42 -48.24 25.09 15.34
N ARG A 43 -47.86 23.90 15.86
CA ARG A 43 -46.69 23.70 16.72
C ARG A 43 -45.91 22.51 16.20
N CYS A 44 -44.61 22.67 16.02
CA CYS A 44 -43.75 21.56 15.57
C CYS A 44 -43.72 20.44 16.64
N PRO A 45 -44.00 19.19 16.29
CA PRO A 45 -43.97 18.10 17.24
C PRO A 45 -42.59 17.71 17.71
N GLU A 46 -41.54 18.10 16.98
CA GLU A 46 -40.15 17.75 17.30
C GLU A 46 -39.49 18.80 18.20
N CYS A 47 -39.46 20.10 17.78
CA CYS A 47 -38.80 21.15 18.56
C CYS A 47 -39.75 21.96 19.45
N GLY A 48 -41.11 21.77 19.29
CA GLY A 48 -42.10 22.48 20.10
C GLY A 48 -42.31 23.95 19.75
N GLU A 49 -41.67 24.49 18.71
CA GLU A 49 -41.81 25.90 18.27
C GLU A 49 -43.16 26.14 17.64
N TRP A 50 -43.77 27.28 17.98
CA TRP A 50 -45.08 27.68 17.43
C TRP A 50 -44.90 28.48 16.14
N GLY A 51 -45.77 28.21 15.15
CA GLY A 51 -45.78 28.95 13.87
C GLY A 51 -44.61 28.69 12.96
N SER A 52 -43.76 27.75 13.30
CA SER A 52 -42.54 27.42 12.56
C SER A 52 -42.76 26.42 11.41
N VAL A 53 -43.96 25.87 11.27
CA VAL A 53 -44.30 24.90 10.19
C VAL A 53 -44.89 25.66 9.00
N VAL A 54 -44.12 25.72 7.91
CA VAL A 54 -44.52 26.41 6.65
C VAL A 54 -44.81 25.41 5.55
N GLU A 55 -45.63 25.82 4.58
CA GLU A 55 -45.93 25.03 3.39
C GLU A 55 -44.79 25.19 2.37
N CYS A 56 -44.19 24.07 1.96
CA CYS A 56 -43.12 24.05 0.98
C CYS A 56 -43.61 23.44 -0.34
N THR A 57 -43.40 24.13 -1.44
CA THR A 57 -43.62 23.59 -2.78
C THR A 57 -42.42 22.68 -3.12
N VAL A 58 -42.59 21.38 -2.97
CA VAL A 58 -41.48 20.43 -3.10
C VAL A 58 -41.49 19.84 -4.50
N THR A 59 -40.55 20.25 -5.34
CA THR A 59 -40.19 19.60 -6.59
C THR A 59 -38.85 18.89 -6.39
N GLY A 60 -38.85 17.61 -6.01
CA GLY A 60 -37.64 16.84 -5.83
C GLY A 60 -37.88 15.33 -5.86
N PRO A 61 -36.81 14.54 -6.08
CA PRO A 61 -36.90 13.08 -6.06
C PRO A 61 -37.24 12.56 -4.67
N THR A 62 -38.10 11.54 -4.59
CA THR A 62 -38.47 10.85 -3.35
C THR A 62 -37.46 9.72 -3.04
N VAL A 63 -36.83 9.76 -1.88
CA VAL A 63 -35.99 8.68 -1.36
C VAL A 63 -36.64 8.13 -0.08
N SER A 64 -36.95 6.83 -0.06
CA SER A 64 -37.62 6.14 1.07
C SER A 64 -38.92 6.80 1.54
N GLY A 65 -39.71 7.34 0.61
CA GLY A 65 -41.01 7.99 0.91
C GLY A 65 -40.89 9.42 1.46
N ARG A 66 -39.71 9.97 1.58
CA ARG A 66 -39.45 11.38 1.92
C ARG A 66 -38.98 12.14 0.69
N VAL A 67 -39.50 13.33 0.50
CA VAL A 67 -39.05 14.22 -0.56
C VAL A 67 -37.80 14.93 -0.07
N VAL A 68 -36.72 14.83 -0.86
CA VAL A 68 -35.48 15.57 -0.55
C VAL A 68 -35.62 16.97 -1.12
N SER A 69 -35.81 17.96 -0.24
CA SER A 69 -35.80 19.37 -0.62
C SER A 69 -34.36 19.83 -0.95
N SER A 70 -34.22 20.67 -1.98
CA SER A 70 -32.94 21.32 -2.26
C SER A 70 -32.62 22.32 -1.14
N ARG A 71 -31.41 22.25 -0.61
CA ARG A 71 -30.91 23.19 0.38
C ARG A 71 -29.87 24.10 -0.27
N MET A 72 -29.83 25.36 0.12
CA MET A 72 -28.73 26.25 -0.30
C MET A 72 -27.40 25.64 0.17
N PRO A 73 -26.43 25.41 -0.74
CA PRO A 73 -25.13 24.92 -0.36
C PRO A 73 -24.38 25.98 0.46
N ALA A 74 -23.56 25.54 1.42
CA ALA A 74 -22.72 26.44 2.23
C ALA A 74 -21.72 27.22 1.36
N GLU A 75 -21.21 26.60 0.29
CA GLU A 75 -20.43 27.25 -0.74
C GLU A 75 -21.01 26.99 -2.14
N PRO A 76 -21.11 28.04 -2.99
CA PRO A 76 -21.59 27.85 -4.36
C PRO A 76 -20.55 27.07 -5.19
N ALA A 77 -21.04 26.28 -6.15
CA ALA A 77 -20.18 25.64 -7.13
C ALA A 77 -19.39 26.68 -7.93
N ARG A 78 -18.10 26.44 -8.12
CA ARG A 78 -17.19 27.30 -8.88
C ARG A 78 -16.58 26.53 -10.05
N PRO A 79 -16.26 27.20 -11.18
CA PRO A 79 -15.52 26.57 -12.26
C PRO A 79 -14.15 26.04 -11.77
N ILE A 80 -13.78 24.83 -12.12
CA ILE A 80 -12.56 24.15 -11.65
C ILE A 80 -11.29 25.00 -11.94
N ALA A 81 -11.27 25.71 -13.06
CA ALA A 81 -10.14 26.56 -13.45
C ALA A 81 -9.92 27.76 -12.50
N THR A 82 -10.93 28.16 -11.69
CA THR A 82 -10.84 29.28 -10.74
C THR A 82 -10.45 28.81 -9.34
N ILE A 83 -10.36 27.49 -9.11
CA ILE A 83 -10.04 26.91 -7.81
C ILE A 83 -8.51 26.80 -7.69
N SER A 84 -7.93 27.40 -6.65
CA SER A 84 -6.51 27.26 -6.36
C SER A 84 -6.18 25.86 -5.82
N ALA A 85 -5.20 25.19 -6.40
CA ALA A 85 -4.68 23.93 -5.88
C ALA A 85 -3.62 24.12 -4.77
N ALA A 86 -3.21 25.34 -4.48
CA ALA A 86 -2.13 25.64 -3.51
C ALA A 86 -2.42 25.08 -2.10
N PRO A 87 -3.66 25.18 -1.54
CA PRO A 87 -3.96 24.59 -0.23
C PRO A 87 -3.86 23.07 -0.17
N ALA A 88 -3.98 22.39 -1.31
CA ALA A 88 -3.91 20.92 -1.43
C ALA A 88 -2.50 20.40 -1.77
N ARG A 89 -1.46 21.24 -1.70
CA ARG A 89 -0.09 20.78 -1.90
C ARG A 89 0.39 19.96 -0.72
N ALA A 90 1.01 18.82 -1.02
CA ALA A 90 1.64 17.99 -0.02
C ALA A 90 2.73 18.74 0.74
N ARG A 91 2.83 18.51 2.03
CA ARG A 91 3.88 19.00 2.92
C ARG A 91 4.75 17.83 3.35
N PRO A 92 6.07 17.91 3.20
CA PRO A 92 6.96 16.82 3.64
C PRO A 92 6.75 16.49 5.11
N THR A 93 6.81 15.20 5.43
CA THR A 93 6.73 14.71 6.81
C THR A 93 8.06 14.88 7.56
N GLY A 94 9.16 15.11 6.82
CA GLY A 94 10.53 15.06 7.32
C GLY A 94 11.16 13.67 7.25
N VAL A 95 10.37 12.64 6.95
CA VAL A 95 10.81 11.24 6.83
C VAL A 95 10.82 10.85 5.36
N SER A 96 11.98 10.87 4.73
CA SER A 96 12.14 10.82 3.27
C SER A 96 11.52 9.59 2.59
N GLU A 97 11.62 8.42 3.20
CA GLU A 97 11.04 7.19 2.66
C GLU A 97 9.51 7.13 2.82
N LEU A 98 8.95 7.81 3.83
CA LEU A 98 7.50 7.98 3.95
C LEU A 98 7.00 9.00 2.93
N ASP A 99 7.71 10.11 2.75
CA ASP A 99 7.39 11.13 1.74
C ASP A 99 7.38 10.55 0.33
N ARG A 100 8.30 9.64 0.02
CA ARG A 100 8.31 8.87 -1.24
C ARG A 100 6.98 8.14 -1.46
N VAL A 101 6.51 7.40 -0.46
CA VAL A 101 5.27 6.60 -0.57
C VAL A 101 4.03 7.48 -0.64
N LEU A 102 4.05 8.61 0.06
CA LEU A 102 2.96 9.59 0.06
C LEU A 102 2.90 10.42 -1.23
N GLY A 103 3.99 10.44 -2.02
CA GLY A 103 4.10 11.28 -3.23
C GLY A 103 4.52 12.72 -2.91
N GLY A 104 5.35 12.90 -1.88
CA GLY A 104 5.94 14.18 -1.48
C GLY A 104 5.52 14.66 -0.09
N GLY A 105 4.70 13.89 0.63
CA GLY A 105 4.30 14.20 2.00
C GLY A 105 2.79 14.15 2.25
N LEU A 106 2.34 14.76 3.34
CA LEU A 106 0.94 14.79 3.74
C LEU A 106 0.22 16.00 3.14
N VAL A 107 -0.95 15.77 2.57
CA VAL A 107 -1.85 16.83 2.08
C VAL A 107 -2.69 17.35 3.23
N PRO A 108 -2.81 18.67 3.43
CA PRO A 108 -3.69 19.25 4.45
C PRO A 108 -5.14 18.76 4.29
N GLY A 109 -5.74 18.32 5.39
CA GLY A 109 -7.10 17.75 5.38
C GLY A 109 -7.21 16.31 4.85
N ALA A 110 -6.11 15.69 4.41
CA ALA A 110 -6.09 14.29 4.01
C ALA A 110 -6.07 13.37 5.24
N VAL A 111 -6.73 12.21 5.09
CA VAL A 111 -6.71 11.16 6.09
C VAL A 111 -5.98 9.93 5.53
N VAL A 112 -4.91 9.55 6.22
CA VAL A 112 -4.05 8.40 5.92
C VAL A 112 -4.31 7.28 6.92
N LEU A 113 -4.54 6.08 6.46
CA LEU A 113 -4.58 4.88 7.28
C LEU A 113 -3.25 4.15 7.17
N LEU A 114 -2.52 4.01 8.28
CA LEU A 114 -1.34 3.17 8.40
C LEU A 114 -1.72 1.83 9.05
N ALA A 115 -1.85 0.80 8.24
CA ALA A 115 -2.23 -0.54 8.67
C ALA A 115 -1.00 -1.46 8.78
N GLY A 116 -1.05 -2.44 9.67
CA GLY A 116 0.02 -3.44 9.80
C GLY A 116 -0.10 -4.28 11.07
N GLU A 117 0.67 -5.36 11.16
CA GLU A 117 0.70 -6.23 12.33
C GLU A 117 1.12 -5.47 13.61
N PRO A 118 0.66 -5.90 14.80
CA PRO A 118 1.18 -5.38 16.06
C PRO A 118 2.69 -5.60 16.18
N GLY A 119 3.40 -4.60 16.74
CA GLY A 119 4.84 -4.70 17.01
C GLY A 119 5.76 -4.47 15.81
N VAL A 120 5.24 -4.16 14.59
CA VAL A 120 6.12 -3.88 13.42
C VAL A 120 6.81 -2.52 13.47
N GLY A 121 6.41 -1.60 14.38
CA GLY A 121 7.04 -0.28 14.53
C GLY A 121 6.20 0.91 14.08
N LYS A 122 4.87 0.75 13.86
CA LYS A 122 3.97 1.84 13.43
C LYS A 122 4.02 3.06 14.34
N SER A 123 3.81 2.86 15.64
CA SER A 123 3.82 3.91 16.64
C SER A 123 5.19 4.60 16.75
N THR A 124 6.27 3.85 16.55
CA THR A 124 7.65 4.37 16.52
C THR A 124 7.85 5.29 15.30
N LEU A 125 7.48 4.85 14.11
CA LEU A 125 7.54 5.67 12.91
C LEU A 125 6.72 6.95 13.04
N LEU A 126 5.50 6.84 13.54
CA LEU A 126 4.59 7.99 13.62
C LEU A 126 5.00 8.99 14.71
N LEU A 127 5.66 8.56 15.76
CA LEU A 127 6.22 9.47 16.76
C LEU A 127 7.39 10.28 16.17
N ASP A 128 8.25 9.67 15.35
CA ASP A 128 9.29 10.36 14.59
C ASP A 128 8.67 11.35 13.58
N VAL A 129 7.69 10.94 12.81
CA VAL A 129 6.94 11.81 11.89
C VAL A 129 6.34 13.01 12.61
N ALA A 130 5.71 12.81 13.77
CA ALA A 130 5.10 13.88 14.54
C ALA A 130 6.13 14.90 15.05
N GLN A 131 7.31 14.43 15.47
CA GLN A 131 8.42 15.29 15.88
C GLN A 131 9.02 16.05 14.70
N GLN A 132 9.31 15.38 13.58
CA GLN A 132 9.86 16.02 12.38
C GLN A 132 8.88 17.08 11.83
N TRP A 133 7.58 16.77 11.83
CA TRP A 133 6.54 17.73 11.47
C TRP A 133 6.55 18.96 12.37
N ALA A 134 6.57 18.76 13.70
CA ALA A 134 6.60 19.84 14.68
C ALA A 134 7.83 20.74 14.51
N ALA A 135 8.98 20.16 14.16
CA ALA A 135 10.23 20.88 13.93
C ALA A 135 10.26 21.64 12.59
N GLY A 136 9.65 21.09 11.54
CA GLY A 136 9.81 21.61 10.17
C GLY A 136 8.60 22.36 9.62
N ALA A 137 7.37 22.03 10.05
CA ALA A 137 6.16 22.53 9.40
C ALA A 137 5.63 23.86 9.95
N GLY A 138 6.20 24.42 11.02
CA GLY A 138 5.73 25.65 11.66
C GLY A 138 4.32 25.54 12.27
N SER A 139 3.81 24.33 12.48
CA SER A 139 2.53 24.03 13.11
C SER A 139 2.65 22.86 14.07
N PRO A 140 1.92 22.87 15.20
CA PRO A 140 1.96 21.77 16.18
C PRO A 140 1.57 20.43 15.56
N SER A 141 2.08 19.36 16.14
CA SER A 141 1.59 18.00 15.95
C SER A 141 0.93 17.51 17.23
N LEU A 142 -0.15 16.74 17.09
CA LEU A 142 -0.87 16.10 18.20
C LEU A 142 -0.86 14.58 18.00
N VAL A 143 -0.32 13.88 18.99
CA VAL A 143 -0.40 12.41 19.07
C VAL A 143 -1.43 12.04 20.12
N VAL A 144 -2.43 11.26 19.75
CA VAL A 144 -3.44 10.73 20.65
C VAL A 144 -3.26 9.22 20.69
N SER A 145 -2.96 8.71 21.89
CA SER A 145 -2.86 7.27 22.15
C SER A 145 -4.11 6.77 22.85
N GLY A 146 -4.75 5.74 22.31
CA GLY A 146 -5.82 5.02 22.97
C GLY A 146 -5.37 3.72 23.64
N GLU A 147 -4.08 3.35 23.50
CA GLU A 147 -3.53 2.08 24.02
C GLU A 147 -2.52 2.29 25.14
N GLU A 148 -1.70 3.32 25.04
CA GLU A 148 -0.60 3.59 25.97
C GLU A 148 -0.87 4.88 26.75
N SER A 149 -0.41 4.90 28.01
CA SER A 149 -0.43 6.10 28.81
C SER A 149 0.55 7.15 28.29
N VAL A 150 0.29 8.43 28.62
CA VAL A 150 1.17 9.56 28.28
C VAL A 150 2.62 9.29 28.72
N SER A 151 2.82 8.71 29.92
CA SER A 151 4.16 8.41 30.44
C SER A 151 4.89 7.33 29.65
N GLN A 152 4.18 6.32 29.14
CA GLN A 152 4.78 5.26 28.31
C GLN A 152 5.23 5.80 26.96
N VAL A 153 4.37 6.60 26.28
CA VAL A 153 4.73 7.25 25.03
C VAL A 153 5.87 8.25 25.24
N ARG A 154 5.86 9.02 26.33
CA ARG A 154 6.94 9.94 26.70
C ARG A 154 8.29 9.22 26.86
N LEU A 155 8.31 8.09 27.57
CA LEU A 155 9.53 7.29 27.77
C LEU A 155 10.08 6.77 26.43
N ARG A 156 9.19 6.38 25.52
CA ARG A 156 9.58 6.00 24.15
C ARG A 156 10.19 7.21 23.40
N ALA A 157 9.55 8.37 23.47
CA ALA A 157 10.05 9.59 22.84
C ALA A 157 11.43 10.00 23.35
N GLU A 158 11.69 9.87 24.65
CA GLU A 158 13.00 10.11 25.23
C GLU A 158 14.08 9.18 24.67
N ARG A 159 13.80 7.87 24.62
CA ARG A 159 14.73 6.89 24.06
C ARG A 159 15.05 7.16 22.59
N MET A 160 14.06 7.65 21.82
CA MET A 160 14.20 7.97 20.41
C MET A 160 14.80 9.36 20.15
N GLY A 161 14.91 10.21 21.17
CA GLY A 161 15.32 11.61 20.99
C GLY A 161 14.27 12.47 20.25
N THR A 162 13.00 12.04 20.24
CA THR A 162 11.90 12.70 19.50
C THR A 162 11.10 13.68 20.38
N LEU A 163 11.79 14.48 21.21
CA LEU A 163 11.14 15.47 22.06
C LEU A 163 11.13 16.83 21.36
N HIS A 164 9.97 17.49 21.35
CA HIS A 164 9.82 18.83 20.77
C HIS A 164 8.68 19.59 21.46
N ASP A 165 8.86 20.92 21.67
CA ASP A 165 7.90 21.77 22.37
C ASP A 165 6.54 21.91 21.64
N GLN A 166 6.52 21.71 20.32
CA GLN A 166 5.32 21.73 19.49
C GLN A 166 4.75 20.32 19.22
N LEU A 167 5.26 19.29 19.89
CA LEU A 167 4.71 17.93 19.87
C LEU A 167 3.85 17.73 21.11
N TYR A 168 2.53 17.69 20.91
CA TYR A 168 1.54 17.48 21.96
C TYR A 168 1.14 16.01 22.04
N LEU A 169 0.89 15.54 23.25
CA LEU A 169 0.52 14.15 23.53
C LEU A 169 -0.71 14.08 24.44
N ALA A 170 -1.70 13.30 24.06
CA ALA A 170 -2.87 12.96 24.87
C ALA A 170 -3.10 11.45 24.92
N ALA A 171 -3.69 10.96 25.99
CA ALA A 171 -4.16 9.59 26.13
C ALA A 171 -5.69 9.63 26.28
N GLU A 172 -6.41 9.22 25.22
CA GLU A 172 -7.86 9.32 25.14
C GLU A 172 -8.48 8.11 24.44
N SER A 173 -9.69 7.78 24.86
CA SER A 173 -10.50 6.73 24.22
C SER A 173 -11.88 7.22 23.76
N ASP A 174 -12.22 8.47 24.03
CA ASP A 174 -13.48 9.10 23.59
C ASP A 174 -13.22 10.11 22.47
N LEU A 175 -13.98 9.98 21.39
CA LEU A 175 -13.88 10.88 20.23
C LEU A 175 -14.15 12.35 20.62
N ALA A 176 -15.09 12.62 21.53
CA ALA A 176 -15.41 13.99 21.93
C ALA A 176 -14.21 14.65 22.64
N ALA A 177 -13.45 13.92 23.46
CA ALA A 177 -12.22 14.40 24.06
C ALA A 177 -11.12 14.65 23.01
N VAL A 178 -10.97 13.76 22.02
CA VAL A 178 -10.04 13.96 20.89
C VAL A 178 -10.36 15.26 20.14
N LEU A 179 -11.64 15.52 19.85
CA LEU A 179 -12.07 16.76 19.21
C LEU A 179 -11.77 17.99 20.08
N GLY A 180 -11.96 17.89 21.40
CA GLY A 180 -11.59 18.95 22.35
C GLY A 180 -10.09 19.29 22.31
N HIS A 181 -9.23 18.27 22.24
CA HIS A 181 -7.79 18.50 22.06
C HIS A 181 -7.44 19.17 20.71
N LEU A 182 -8.13 18.79 19.62
CA LEU A 182 -7.97 19.47 18.33
C LEU A 182 -8.35 20.93 18.38
N ASP A 183 -9.40 21.30 19.15
CA ASP A 183 -9.81 22.70 19.32
C ASP A 183 -8.80 23.51 20.16
N ALA A 184 -8.23 22.89 21.19
CA ALA A 184 -7.28 23.53 22.07
C ALA A 184 -5.89 23.71 21.43
N VAL A 185 -5.36 22.67 20.76
CA VAL A 185 -3.99 22.65 20.21
C VAL A 185 -3.93 23.25 18.80
N LYS A 186 -4.98 23.09 17.99
CA LYS A 186 -5.05 23.46 16.56
C LYS A 186 -3.86 22.94 15.77
N PRO A 187 -3.62 21.62 15.80
CA PRO A 187 -2.46 21.03 15.17
C PRO A 187 -2.57 21.05 13.64
N GLY A 188 -1.42 21.05 12.95
CA GLY A 188 -1.35 20.80 11.52
C GLY A 188 -1.33 19.31 11.18
N LEU A 189 -0.92 18.46 12.15
CA LEU A 189 -0.90 17.02 12.05
C LEU A 189 -1.54 16.37 13.28
N LEU A 190 -2.50 15.47 13.04
CA LEU A 190 -3.04 14.55 14.04
C LEU A 190 -2.55 13.14 13.76
N VAL A 191 -1.99 12.48 14.76
CA VAL A 191 -1.72 11.03 14.78
C VAL A 191 -2.63 10.38 15.82
N LEU A 192 -3.40 9.36 15.43
CA LEU A 192 -4.29 8.60 16.31
C LEU A 192 -3.86 7.13 16.35
N ASP A 193 -3.42 6.67 17.53
CA ASP A 193 -2.90 5.30 17.74
C ASP A 193 -3.62 4.60 18.90
N SER A 194 -4.62 3.73 18.64
CA SER A 194 -5.15 3.30 17.35
C SER A 194 -6.62 3.72 17.16
N VAL A 195 -7.12 3.69 15.94
CA VAL A 195 -8.53 4.00 15.66
C VAL A 195 -9.49 3.00 16.30
N GLN A 196 -9.04 1.78 16.59
CA GLN A 196 -9.83 0.72 17.22
C GLN A 196 -10.13 0.98 18.71
N THR A 197 -9.32 1.78 19.37
CA THR A 197 -9.46 2.07 20.80
C THR A 197 -10.36 3.27 21.07
N ILE A 198 -10.68 4.05 20.04
CA ILE A 198 -11.56 5.22 20.15
C ILE A 198 -13.02 4.81 19.95
N SER A 199 -13.88 5.33 20.81
CA SER A 199 -15.32 5.14 20.75
C SER A 199 -16.08 6.46 20.74
N THR A 200 -17.35 6.41 20.37
CA THR A 200 -18.27 7.55 20.41
C THR A 200 -19.61 7.11 20.99
N THR A 201 -20.20 7.94 21.83
CA THR A 201 -21.50 7.69 22.47
C THR A 201 -22.68 7.79 21.49
N GLY A 202 -22.48 8.45 20.34
CA GLY A 202 -23.52 8.63 19.30
C GLY A 202 -23.79 7.41 18.43
N THR A 203 -23.09 6.28 18.65
CA THR A 203 -23.19 5.08 17.80
C THR A 203 -23.23 3.84 18.65
N GLU A 204 -24.18 2.93 18.38
CA GLU A 204 -24.26 1.64 19.05
C GLU A 204 -23.09 0.72 18.66
N GLY A 205 -22.68 -0.14 19.57
CA GLY A 205 -21.65 -1.15 19.35
C GLY A 205 -20.52 -1.08 20.39
N VAL A 206 -19.74 -2.17 20.46
CA VAL A 206 -18.59 -2.25 21.38
C VAL A 206 -17.40 -1.45 20.82
N PRO A 207 -16.54 -0.86 21.67
CA PRO A 207 -15.29 -0.25 21.23
C PRO A 207 -14.48 -1.23 20.35
N GLY A 208 -13.87 -0.74 19.27
CA GLY A 208 -13.16 -1.57 18.30
C GLY A 208 -14.04 -2.35 17.30
N GLY A 209 -15.36 -2.40 17.50
CA GLY A 209 -16.29 -3.00 16.57
C GLY A 209 -16.41 -2.21 15.26
N VAL A 210 -16.77 -2.89 14.18
CA VAL A 210 -16.86 -2.30 12.82
C VAL A 210 -17.67 -1.02 12.77
N THR A 211 -18.83 -0.99 13.43
CA THR A 211 -19.74 0.16 13.44
C THR A 211 -19.11 1.37 14.12
N GLN A 212 -18.50 1.18 15.30
CA GLN A 212 -17.82 2.23 16.07
C GLN A 212 -16.62 2.78 15.28
N VAL A 213 -15.74 1.91 14.78
CA VAL A 213 -14.53 2.30 14.03
C VAL A 213 -14.90 3.07 12.76
N ARG A 214 -15.97 2.69 12.07
CA ARG A 214 -16.48 3.45 10.91
C ARG A 214 -17.02 4.81 11.29
N ALA A 215 -17.80 4.91 12.37
CA ALA A 215 -18.36 6.17 12.83
C ALA A 215 -17.25 7.16 13.25
N VAL A 216 -16.31 6.70 14.06
CA VAL A 216 -15.13 7.47 14.49
C VAL A 216 -14.32 7.94 13.28
N THR A 217 -14.00 7.03 12.34
CA THR A 217 -13.26 7.39 11.13
C THR A 217 -14.00 8.40 10.27
N ALA A 218 -15.30 8.24 10.07
CA ALA A 218 -16.10 9.18 9.29
C ALA A 218 -16.13 10.59 9.91
N ALA A 219 -16.26 10.68 11.23
CA ALA A 219 -16.21 11.94 11.95
C ALA A 219 -14.83 12.61 11.84
N LEU A 220 -13.74 11.84 12.02
CA LEU A 220 -12.38 12.37 11.87
C LEU A 220 -12.08 12.82 10.43
N VAL A 221 -12.58 12.10 9.41
CA VAL A 221 -12.47 12.53 8.00
C VAL A 221 -13.19 13.85 7.76
N ALA A 222 -14.38 14.05 8.32
CA ALA A 222 -15.12 15.30 8.20
C ALA A 222 -14.35 16.47 8.83
N VAL A 223 -13.89 16.31 10.07
CA VAL A 223 -13.14 17.31 10.83
C VAL A 223 -11.78 17.61 10.17
N ALA A 224 -11.06 16.60 9.71
CA ALA A 224 -9.79 16.76 9.01
C ALA A 224 -9.95 17.65 7.77
N LYS A 225 -10.98 17.41 6.95
CA LYS A 225 -11.28 18.20 5.75
C LYS A 225 -11.73 19.61 6.06
N GLU A 226 -12.59 19.78 7.05
CA GLU A 226 -13.10 21.09 7.48
C GLU A 226 -11.98 21.99 8.01
N ARG A 227 -11.08 21.42 8.83
CA ARG A 227 -10.02 22.18 9.51
C ARG A 227 -8.68 22.19 8.76
N GLY A 228 -8.55 21.44 7.68
CA GLY A 228 -7.31 21.31 6.94
C GLY A 228 -6.20 20.58 7.71
N VAL A 229 -6.55 19.73 8.70
CA VAL A 229 -5.60 18.97 9.53
C VAL A 229 -5.23 17.68 8.82
N ALA A 230 -3.94 17.49 8.50
CA ALA A 230 -3.45 16.20 8.04
C ALA A 230 -3.61 15.17 9.17
N THR A 231 -4.23 14.02 8.88
CA THR A 231 -4.57 13.03 9.91
C THR A 231 -4.03 11.67 9.54
N VAL A 232 -3.29 11.02 10.44
CA VAL A 232 -2.80 9.66 10.29
C VAL A 232 -3.47 8.78 11.35
N LEU A 233 -4.21 7.78 10.88
CA LEU A 233 -4.89 6.79 11.70
C LEU A 233 -4.09 5.49 11.70
N VAL A 234 -3.77 4.96 12.87
CA VAL A 234 -3.18 3.62 13.00
C VAL A 234 -4.28 2.58 13.01
N GLY A 235 -4.13 1.54 12.19
CA GLY A 235 -5.00 0.38 12.14
C GLY A 235 -4.24 -0.92 12.38
N HIS A 236 -4.79 -1.80 13.22
CA HIS A 236 -4.24 -3.14 13.43
C HIS A 236 -4.88 -4.16 12.48
N VAL A 237 -4.06 -4.98 11.83
CA VAL A 237 -4.50 -6.12 11.04
C VAL A 237 -4.43 -7.35 11.92
N THR A 238 -5.56 -8.02 12.14
CA THR A 238 -5.58 -9.32 12.80
C THR A 238 -5.47 -10.43 11.76
N LYS A 239 -4.75 -11.50 12.10
CA LYS A 239 -4.56 -12.67 11.21
C LYS A 239 -5.89 -13.34 10.82
N ASP A 240 -6.91 -13.19 11.63
CA ASP A 240 -8.21 -13.86 11.47
C ASP A 240 -9.28 -12.97 10.83
N GLY A 241 -9.00 -11.72 10.48
CA GLY A 241 -9.94 -10.82 9.79
C GLY A 241 -11.21 -10.43 10.55
N GLN A 242 -11.33 -10.79 11.84
CA GLN A 242 -12.56 -10.63 12.63
C GLN A 242 -12.69 -9.28 13.36
N VAL A 243 -11.60 -8.57 13.61
CA VAL A 243 -11.66 -7.18 14.12
C VAL A 243 -11.79 -6.25 12.91
N ALA A 244 -12.46 -5.11 13.08
CA ALA A 244 -12.65 -4.11 12.02
C ALA A 244 -11.32 -3.82 11.29
N GLY A 245 -11.01 -4.67 10.34
CA GLY A 245 -9.74 -4.64 9.61
C GLY A 245 -9.68 -3.42 8.70
N PRO A 246 -8.50 -3.07 8.21
CA PRO A 246 -8.26 -1.93 7.33
C PRO A 246 -9.21 -1.86 6.14
N ARG A 247 -9.65 -2.99 5.59
CA ARG A 247 -10.57 -3.07 4.44
C ARG A 247 -11.88 -2.32 4.63
N VAL A 248 -12.38 -2.26 5.87
CA VAL A 248 -13.62 -1.53 6.19
C VAL A 248 -13.42 -0.02 6.09
N LEU A 249 -12.21 0.47 6.32
CA LEU A 249 -11.83 1.88 6.36
C LEU A 249 -11.26 2.38 5.02
N GLU A 250 -10.79 1.50 4.14
CA GLU A 250 -10.13 1.85 2.87
C GLU A 250 -10.97 2.79 2.00
N HIS A 251 -12.29 2.65 2.04
CA HIS A 251 -13.20 3.48 1.26
C HIS A 251 -13.42 4.88 1.87
N LEU A 252 -13.20 5.03 3.16
CA LEU A 252 -13.42 6.27 3.89
C LEU A 252 -12.22 7.22 3.82
N VAL A 253 -11.00 6.67 3.82
CA VAL A 253 -9.74 7.42 3.86
C VAL A 253 -9.19 7.73 2.46
N ASP A 254 -8.30 8.71 2.38
CA ASP A 254 -7.72 9.16 1.12
C ASP A 254 -6.49 8.33 0.71
N VAL A 255 -5.70 7.90 1.69
CA VAL A 255 -4.48 7.11 1.51
C VAL A 255 -4.51 5.89 2.43
N VAL A 256 -4.09 4.74 1.93
CA VAL A 256 -3.91 3.51 2.70
C VAL A 256 -2.48 3.05 2.52
N LEU A 257 -1.77 2.95 3.63
CA LEU A 257 -0.40 2.44 3.72
C LEU A 257 -0.41 1.13 4.50
N HIS A 258 0.37 0.16 4.04
CA HIS A 258 0.59 -1.10 4.73
C HIS A 258 2.03 -1.16 5.25
N PHE A 259 2.19 -1.35 6.55
CA PHE A 259 3.48 -1.46 7.21
C PHE A 259 3.79 -2.92 7.48
N GLU A 260 4.86 -3.39 6.85
CA GLU A 260 5.29 -4.78 6.85
C GLU A 260 6.69 -4.91 7.45
N GLY A 261 6.99 -6.05 8.05
CA GLY A 261 8.32 -6.37 8.54
C GLY A 261 8.40 -7.77 9.11
N ASP A 262 9.52 -8.42 8.89
CA ASP A 262 9.82 -9.72 9.50
C ASP A 262 10.43 -9.50 10.89
N LYS A 263 10.06 -10.35 11.85
CA LYS A 263 10.59 -10.30 13.23
C LYS A 263 12.09 -10.60 13.31
N HIS A 264 12.62 -11.30 12.32
CA HIS A 264 14.02 -11.73 12.24
C HIS A 264 14.91 -10.77 11.41
N SER A 265 14.32 -9.71 10.84
CA SER A 265 15.02 -8.71 10.05
C SER A 265 14.85 -7.32 10.68
N SER A 266 15.86 -6.48 10.58
CA SER A 266 15.74 -5.05 10.93
C SER A 266 14.96 -4.26 9.89
N LEU A 267 14.81 -4.79 8.66
CA LEU A 267 14.10 -4.15 7.57
C LEU A 267 12.62 -4.04 7.84
N ARG A 268 12.09 -2.85 7.58
CA ARG A 268 10.65 -2.55 7.57
C ARG A 268 10.29 -1.90 6.24
N MET A 269 9.11 -2.21 5.73
CA MET A 269 8.62 -1.63 4.48
C MET A 269 7.26 -0.98 4.69
N VAL A 270 7.07 0.21 4.14
CA VAL A 270 5.77 0.88 4.04
C VAL A 270 5.36 0.85 2.58
N ARG A 271 4.26 0.19 2.29
CA ARG A 271 3.70 0.06 0.94
C ARG A 271 2.46 0.93 0.77
N GLY A 272 2.40 1.71 -0.29
CA GLY A 272 1.20 2.42 -0.70
C GLY A 272 0.20 1.46 -1.36
N VAL A 273 -0.95 1.23 -0.73
CA VAL A 273 -2.03 0.38 -1.27
C VAL A 273 -3.06 1.24 -2.03
N LYS A 274 -3.33 2.42 -1.51
CA LYS A 274 -4.22 3.41 -2.12
C LYS A 274 -3.65 4.80 -1.88
N ASN A 275 -3.61 5.62 -2.92
CA ASN A 275 -3.21 7.02 -2.78
C ASN A 275 -4.00 7.88 -3.78
N ARG A 276 -4.84 8.80 -3.28
CA ARG A 276 -5.60 9.75 -4.11
C ARG A 276 -4.76 10.91 -4.61
N PHE A 277 -3.60 11.14 -4.02
CA PHE A 277 -2.75 12.32 -4.27
C PHE A 277 -1.47 11.97 -5.03
N GLY A 278 -1.20 10.68 -5.22
CA GLY A 278 0.02 10.21 -5.87
C GLY A 278 -0.10 8.80 -6.42
N ALA A 279 1.03 8.22 -6.74
CA ALA A 279 1.09 6.85 -7.22
C ALA A 279 0.77 5.86 -6.09
N ALA A 280 -0.02 4.83 -6.39
CA ALA A 280 -0.09 3.62 -5.59
C ALA A 280 1.13 2.72 -5.90
N ASP A 281 1.36 1.70 -5.10
CA ASP A 281 2.45 0.72 -5.22
C ASP A 281 3.87 1.27 -5.03
N GLU A 282 4.03 2.49 -4.47
CA GLU A 282 5.34 2.94 -3.99
C GLU A 282 5.68 2.24 -2.67
N VAL A 283 7.00 2.00 -2.48
CA VAL A 283 7.51 1.33 -1.27
C VAL A 283 8.62 2.15 -0.65
N GLY A 284 8.47 2.47 0.63
CA GLY A 284 9.49 3.06 1.48
C GLY A 284 10.18 1.98 2.31
N CYS A 285 11.49 2.05 2.43
CA CYS A 285 12.28 1.13 3.24
C CYS A 285 12.81 1.82 4.48
N PHE A 286 12.78 1.09 5.59
CA PHE A 286 13.21 1.57 6.90
C PHE A 286 14.03 0.51 7.60
N GLU A 287 14.89 0.94 8.48
CA GLU A 287 15.65 0.07 9.37
C GLU A 287 15.24 0.31 10.83
N MET A 288 14.91 -0.78 11.53
CA MET A 288 14.66 -0.76 12.97
C MET A 288 15.97 -0.95 13.73
N HIS A 289 16.20 -0.09 14.72
CA HIS A 289 17.36 -0.16 15.62
C HIS A 289 16.94 0.17 17.06
N GLU A 290 17.83 0.03 18.02
CA GLU A 290 17.54 0.27 19.44
C GLU A 290 17.01 1.68 19.73
N GLY A 291 17.53 2.68 19.01
CA GLY A 291 17.09 4.07 19.11
C GLY A 291 15.79 4.40 18.39
N GLY A 292 15.20 3.49 17.62
CA GLY A 292 13.95 3.76 16.89
C GLY A 292 13.92 3.20 15.48
N ILE A 293 13.51 4.00 14.52
CA ILE A 293 13.41 3.66 13.10
C ILE A 293 14.04 4.76 12.24
N SER A 294 14.76 4.39 11.21
CA SER A 294 15.37 5.33 10.27
C SER A 294 15.02 5.02 8.83
N SER A 295 14.96 6.04 7.98
CA SER A 295 14.79 5.90 6.54
C SER A 295 15.98 5.18 5.92
N LEU A 296 15.73 4.14 5.14
CA LEU A 296 16.75 3.38 4.42
C LEU A 296 16.62 3.66 2.91
N ALA A 297 17.28 4.70 2.45
CA ALA A 297 17.22 5.11 1.05
C ALA A 297 17.82 4.06 0.10
N ASP A 298 18.83 3.33 0.57
CA ASP A 298 19.48 2.25 -0.17
C ASP A 298 19.50 0.95 0.64
N PRO A 299 18.49 0.07 0.47
CA PRO A 299 18.45 -1.23 1.14
C PRO A 299 19.35 -2.28 0.52
N SER A 300 20.05 -1.99 -0.58
CA SER A 300 20.84 -2.97 -1.33
C SER A 300 21.96 -3.59 -0.48
N GLY A 301 22.50 -2.84 0.48
CA GLY A 301 23.50 -3.36 1.43
C GLY A 301 23.02 -4.53 2.28
N LEU A 302 21.69 -4.69 2.46
CA LEU A 302 21.09 -5.80 3.18
C LEU A 302 20.88 -7.05 2.30
N PHE A 303 20.87 -6.88 0.98
CA PHE A 303 20.48 -7.91 0.01
C PHE A 303 21.62 -8.37 -0.89
N LEU A 304 22.82 -7.83 -0.69
CA LEU A 304 24.02 -8.17 -1.45
C LEU A 304 25.12 -8.58 -0.49
N THR A 305 25.78 -9.68 -0.79
CA THR A 305 27.00 -10.09 -0.10
C THR A 305 28.21 -9.52 -0.85
N ARG A 306 29.10 -8.84 -0.12
CA ARG A 306 30.37 -8.39 -0.70
C ARG A 306 31.42 -9.50 -0.52
N TYR A 307 31.73 -10.18 -1.60
CA TYR A 307 32.79 -11.17 -1.63
C TYR A 307 34.13 -10.52 -2.03
N SER A 308 35.23 -10.97 -1.43
CA SER A 308 36.56 -10.61 -1.87
C SER A 308 36.91 -11.26 -3.21
N GLU A 309 36.39 -12.44 -3.47
CA GLU A 309 36.51 -13.20 -4.72
C GLU A 309 35.15 -13.72 -5.19
N PRO A 310 34.94 -13.86 -6.51
CA PRO A 310 33.70 -14.42 -7.03
C PRO A 310 33.45 -15.83 -6.53
N VAL A 311 32.25 -16.10 -6.03
CA VAL A 311 31.86 -17.41 -5.47
C VAL A 311 30.90 -18.11 -6.40
N PRO A 312 31.16 -19.41 -6.78
CA PRO A 312 30.20 -20.19 -7.52
C PRO A 312 28.87 -20.35 -6.76
N GLY A 313 27.76 -20.35 -7.50
CA GLY A 313 26.43 -20.47 -6.92
C GLY A 313 25.77 -19.13 -6.59
N THR A 314 26.33 -18.00 -7.01
CA THR A 314 25.73 -16.68 -6.79
C THR A 314 25.37 -16.00 -8.10
N CYS A 315 24.26 -15.27 -8.13
CA CYS A 315 23.90 -14.36 -9.23
C CYS A 315 23.01 -13.25 -8.72
N VAL A 316 23.24 -12.02 -9.18
CA VAL A 316 22.45 -10.86 -8.78
C VAL A 316 21.31 -10.63 -9.76
N THR A 317 20.16 -10.24 -9.23
CA THR A 317 18.99 -9.79 -9.98
C THR A 317 18.46 -8.48 -9.42
N VAL A 318 17.48 -7.91 -10.13
CA VAL A 318 16.76 -6.73 -9.65
C VAL A 318 15.28 -7.09 -9.57
N ALA A 319 14.76 -7.22 -8.35
CA ALA A 319 13.37 -7.47 -8.08
C ALA A 319 12.56 -6.16 -8.03
N MET A 320 11.27 -6.23 -8.35
CA MET A 320 10.35 -5.09 -8.17
C MET A 320 9.45 -5.34 -6.96
N GLU A 321 9.53 -4.45 -6.00
CA GLU A 321 8.57 -4.34 -4.92
C GLU A 321 7.64 -3.15 -5.21
N GLY A 322 6.47 -3.45 -5.78
CA GLY A 322 5.62 -2.42 -6.34
C GLY A 322 6.35 -1.62 -7.42
N ARG A 323 6.59 -0.34 -7.18
CA ARG A 323 7.35 0.53 -8.09
C ARG A 323 8.83 0.65 -7.75
N ARG A 324 9.29 0.11 -6.64
CA ARG A 324 10.68 0.16 -6.22
C ARG A 324 11.48 -0.99 -6.79
N ALA A 325 12.58 -0.69 -7.44
CA ALA A 325 13.57 -1.67 -7.85
C ALA A 325 14.51 -1.97 -6.66
N LEU A 326 14.69 -3.25 -6.35
CA LEU A 326 15.58 -3.73 -5.28
C LEU A 326 16.57 -4.72 -5.85
N VAL A 327 17.84 -4.39 -5.77
CA VAL A 327 18.90 -5.32 -6.19
C VAL A 327 19.07 -6.38 -5.10
N THR A 328 19.06 -7.64 -5.49
CA THR A 328 19.18 -8.77 -4.57
C THR A 328 20.02 -9.88 -5.16
N GLU A 329 20.72 -10.60 -4.30
CA GLU A 329 21.52 -11.75 -4.66
C GLU A 329 20.73 -13.04 -4.46
N VAL A 330 20.77 -13.91 -5.46
CA VAL A 330 20.32 -15.30 -5.40
C VAL A 330 21.52 -16.19 -5.17
N GLN A 331 21.43 -17.04 -4.17
CA GLN A 331 22.46 -18.05 -3.84
C GLN A 331 21.89 -19.45 -4.09
N ALA A 332 22.68 -20.33 -4.67
CA ALA A 332 22.34 -21.73 -4.90
C ALA A 332 23.52 -22.64 -4.50
N LEU A 333 23.22 -23.63 -3.69
CA LEU A 333 24.15 -24.68 -3.31
C LEU A 333 23.69 -26.01 -3.90
N ILE A 334 24.59 -26.69 -4.61
CA ILE A 334 24.34 -27.96 -5.25
C ILE A 334 25.18 -29.02 -4.54
N GLY A 335 24.53 -29.98 -3.89
CA GLY A 335 25.15 -31.06 -3.13
C GLY A 335 24.90 -32.42 -3.68
N ALA A 336 25.67 -33.44 -3.20
CA ALA A 336 25.37 -34.81 -3.46
C ALA A 336 24.12 -35.24 -2.66
N THR A 337 23.28 -36.09 -3.24
CA THR A 337 22.13 -36.66 -2.52
C THR A 337 22.60 -37.65 -1.47
N VAL A 338 22.24 -37.45 -0.23
CA VAL A 338 22.60 -38.34 0.89
C VAL A 338 21.54 -39.42 1.13
N ALA A 339 20.28 -39.11 0.83
CA ALA A 339 19.15 -40.02 1.06
C ALA A 339 18.33 -40.20 -0.21
N GLY A 340 18.32 -41.36 -0.81
CA GLY A 340 17.51 -41.87 -1.94
C GLY A 340 16.66 -40.94 -2.83
N SER A 341 16.24 -39.77 -2.32
CA SER A 341 15.47 -38.74 -3.05
C SER A 341 16.10 -37.37 -2.87
N PRO A 342 16.45 -36.65 -3.95
CA PRO A 342 17.07 -35.34 -3.90
C PRO A 342 16.17 -34.27 -3.23
N ARG A 343 16.70 -33.53 -2.27
CA ARG A 343 15.98 -32.45 -1.61
C ARG A 343 16.02 -31.18 -2.45
N ARG A 344 14.90 -30.44 -2.45
CA ARG A 344 14.76 -29.12 -3.08
C ARG A 344 14.27 -28.14 -2.02
N THR A 345 15.16 -27.31 -1.52
CA THR A 345 14.85 -26.38 -0.42
C THR A 345 15.01 -24.95 -0.91
N VAL A 346 14.02 -24.11 -0.59
CA VAL A 346 14.01 -22.68 -0.97
C VAL A 346 13.77 -21.79 0.23
N SER A 347 14.43 -20.65 0.23
CA SER A 347 14.18 -19.56 1.17
C SER A 347 14.11 -18.23 0.41
N GLY A 348 13.01 -17.50 0.55
CA GLY A 348 12.80 -16.24 -0.15
C GLY A 348 12.45 -16.33 -1.64
N LEU A 349 12.44 -17.54 -2.23
CA LEU A 349 12.06 -17.79 -3.63
C LEU A 349 10.78 -18.61 -3.71
N ASP A 350 10.15 -18.66 -4.90
CA ASP A 350 9.02 -19.55 -5.17
C ASP A 350 9.50 -20.97 -5.51
N SER A 351 9.04 -21.97 -4.77
CA SER A 351 9.47 -23.38 -4.93
C SER A 351 9.03 -24.00 -6.25
N ALA A 352 7.86 -23.64 -6.76
CA ALA A 352 7.35 -24.17 -8.03
C ALA A 352 8.17 -23.60 -9.20
N ARG A 353 8.52 -22.30 -9.14
CA ARG A 353 9.39 -21.68 -10.15
C ARG A 353 10.79 -22.29 -10.13
N LEU A 354 11.40 -22.49 -8.95
CA LEU A 354 12.67 -23.19 -8.86
C LEU A 354 12.60 -24.56 -9.51
N ALA A 355 11.56 -25.35 -9.23
CA ALA A 355 11.40 -26.68 -9.81
C ALA A 355 11.32 -26.64 -11.36
N MET A 356 10.61 -25.66 -11.94
CA MET A 356 10.57 -25.45 -13.38
C MET A 356 11.94 -25.08 -13.95
N VAL A 357 12.65 -24.14 -13.32
CA VAL A 357 13.99 -23.72 -13.75
C VAL A 357 14.96 -24.91 -13.73
N LEU A 358 14.93 -25.75 -12.67
CA LEU A 358 15.76 -26.95 -12.57
C LEU A 358 15.47 -27.93 -13.71
N ALA A 359 14.20 -28.17 -14.06
CA ALA A 359 13.80 -29.05 -15.14
C ALA A 359 14.31 -28.52 -16.50
N VAL A 360 14.23 -27.21 -16.73
CA VAL A 360 14.77 -26.56 -17.94
C VAL A 360 16.29 -26.72 -18.01
N LEU A 361 17.01 -26.40 -16.93
CA LEU A 361 18.46 -26.54 -16.86
C LEU A 361 18.90 -27.98 -17.14
N GLN A 362 18.27 -28.94 -16.48
CA GLN A 362 18.54 -30.40 -16.70
C GLN A 362 18.39 -30.81 -18.16
N ARG A 363 17.42 -30.23 -18.87
CA ARG A 363 17.13 -30.59 -20.27
C ARG A 363 17.93 -29.81 -21.30
N ARG A 364 18.30 -28.57 -20.98
CA ARG A 364 18.91 -27.64 -21.94
C ARG A 364 20.41 -27.44 -21.78
N THR A 365 21.00 -27.94 -20.67
CA THR A 365 22.42 -27.77 -20.35
C THR A 365 23.09 -29.14 -20.29
N GLU A 366 23.89 -29.48 -21.30
CA GLU A 366 24.47 -30.80 -21.48
C GLU A 366 25.43 -31.28 -20.38
N ARG A 367 26.09 -30.32 -19.69
CA ARG A 367 27.11 -30.61 -18.66
C ARG A 367 26.58 -30.54 -17.23
N LEU A 368 25.30 -30.21 -17.03
CA LEU A 368 24.71 -30.00 -15.71
C LEU A 368 23.78 -31.16 -15.36
N THR A 369 24.16 -31.95 -14.39
CA THR A 369 23.37 -33.11 -13.89
C THR A 369 22.76 -32.68 -12.54
N LEU A 370 21.41 -32.56 -12.49
CA LEU A 370 20.66 -32.14 -11.31
C LEU A 370 19.68 -33.21 -10.78
N HIS A 371 19.44 -34.30 -11.53
CA HIS A 371 18.44 -35.30 -11.17
C HIS A 371 18.76 -36.01 -9.86
N ASP A 372 20.03 -36.21 -9.55
CA ASP A 372 20.59 -36.91 -8.39
C ASP A 372 21.30 -35.96 -7.40
N ARG A 373 21.05 -34.64 -7.51
CA ARG A 373 21.67 -33.61 -6.68
C ARG A 373 20.65 -32.90 -5.79
N GLU A 374 21.03 -32.67 -4.56
CA GLU A 374 20.31 -31.76 -3.68
C GLU A 374 20.51 -30.30 -4.14
N VAL A 375 19.46 -29.50 -4.11
CA VAL A 375 19.50 -28.09 -4.48
C VAL A 375 18.90 -27.27 -3.36
N PHE A 376 19.71 -26.35 -2.83
CA PHE A 376 19.30 -25.34 -1.88
C PHE A 376 19.42 -23.97 -2.56
N ALA A 377 18.36 -23.18 -2.57
CA ALA A 377 18.37 -21.87 -3.17
C ALA A 377 17.75 -20.82 -2.22
N ALA A 378 18.41 -19.68 -2.10
CA ALA A 378 17.97 -18.64 -1.19
C ALA A 378 18.23 -17.23 -1.76
N THR A 379 17.47 -16.25 -1.28
CA THR A 379 17.78 -14.83 -1.43
C THR A 379 18.53 -14.33 -0.21
N VAL A 380 19.44 -13.40 -0.41
CA VAL A 380 20.15 -12.76 0.69
C VAL A 380 19.26 -11.75 1.40
N GLY A 381 19.44 -11.58 2.72
CA GLY A 381 18.72 -10.59 3.53
C GLY A 381 17.25 -10.90 3.81
N GLY A 382 16.79 -12.12 3.47
CA GLY A 382 15.42 -12.57 3.77
C GLY A 382 14.32 -11.94 2.91
N ILE A 383 14.68 -11.23 1.84
CA ILE A 383 13.69 -10.69 0.90
C ILE A 383 12.97 -11.81 0.14
N ARG A 384 11.67 -11.66 -0.05
CA ARG A 384 10.89 -12.60 -0.87
C ARG A 384 10.85 -12.14 -2.33
N VAL A 385 11.46 -12.93 -3.21
CA VAL A 385 11.45 -12.69 -4.66
C VAL A 385 10.64 -13.79 -5.31
N VAL A 386 9.37 -13.52 -5.56
CA VAL A 386 8.41 -14.48 -6.14
C VAL A 386 8.06 -14.16 -7.59
N GLU A 387 8.59 -13.07 -8.12
CA GLU A 387 8.31 -12.64 -9.50
C GLU A 387 9.15 -13.41 -10.51
N PRO A 388 8.61 -13.68 -11.73
CA PRO A 388 9.31 -14.41 -12.78
C PRO A 388 10.61 -13.75 -13.26
N ALA A 389 10.77 -12.46 -13.05
CA ALA A 389 11.96 -11.71 -13.50
C ALA A 389 13.28 -12.22 -12.90
N ALA A 390 13.24 -12.92 -11.77
CA ALA A 390 14.40 -13.50 -11.12
C ALA A 390 14.80 -14.89 -11.66
N ASP A 391 13.99 -15.52 -12.50
CA ASP A 391 14.24 -16.90 -12.97
C ASP A 391 15.61 -17.03 -13.67
N LEU A 392 15.99 -16.03 -14.47
CA LEU A 392 17.27 -16.08 -15.15
C LEU A 392 18.44 -16.06 -14.17
N ALA A 393 18.35 -15.26 -13.11
CA ALA A 393 19.38 -15.23 -12.05
C ALA A 393 19.39 -16.55 -11.26
N VAL A 394 18.23 -17.12 -10.96
CA VAL A 394 18.10 -18.43 -10.33
C VAL A 394 18.75 -19.52 -11.22
N ALA A 395 18.49 -19.49 -12.53
CA ALA A 395 19.08 -20.44 -13.48
C ALA A 395 20.60 -20.30 -13.53
N LEU A 396 21.11 -19.08 -13.56
CA LEU A 396 22.55 -18.81 -13.58
C LEU A 396 23.22 -19.19 -12.25
N ALA A 397 22.62 -18.88 -11.11
CA ALA A 397 23.15 -19.28 -9.81
C ALA A 397 23.22 -20.81 -9.65
N VAL A 398 22.15 -21.52 -10.01
CA VAL A 398 22.12 -22.99 -9.97
C VAL A 398 23.17 -23.60 -10.91
N ALA A 399 23.26 -23.10 -12.14
CA ALA A 399 24.23 -23.61 -13.11
C ALA A 399 25.68 -23.29 -12.68
N SER A 400 25.94 -22.11 -12.16
CA SER A 400 27.21 -21.68 -11.57
C SER A 400 27.65 -22.61 -10.44
N GLY A 401 26.75 -22.89 -9.48
CA GLY A 401 27.03 -23.83 -8.38
C GLY A 401 27.23 -25.26 -8.84
N GLY A 402 26.43 -25.74 -9.80
CA GLY A 402 26.51 -27.09 -10.32
C GLY A 402 27.75 -27.37 -11.20
N LEU A 403 28.22 -26.35 -11.91
CA LEU A 403 29.43 -26.41 -12.75
C LEU A 403 30.69 -25.93 -12.02
N ASN A 404 30.56 -25.43 -10.80
CA ASN A 404 31.63 -24.80 -10.02
C ASN A 404 32.33 -23.66 -10.78
N LEU A 405 31.55 -22.83 -11.46
CA LEU A 405 32.03 -21.68 -12.24
C LEU A 405 31.44 -20.40 -11.68
N ALA A 406 32.27 -19.55 -11.11
CA ALA A 406 31.83 -18.27 -10.56
C ALA A 406 31.33 -17.33 -11.67
N ILE A 407 30.31 -16.54 -11.37
CA ILE A 407 29.78 -15.48 -12.23
C ILE A 407 30.45 -14.16 -11.87
N ALA A 408 30.69 -13.30 -12.85
CA ALA A 408 31.26 -11.98 -12.63
C ALA A 408 30.44 -11.16 -11.62
N PRO A 409 31.05 -10.61 -10.55
CA PRO A 409 30.31 -9.96 -9.46
C PRO A 409 29.58 -8.67 -9.87
N HIS A 410 29.95 -8.09 -11.02
CA HIS A 410 29.32 -6.89 -11.59
C HIS A 410 28.21 -7.19 -12.60
N LEU A 411 27.77 -8.46 -12.69
CA LEU A 411 26.71 -8.91 -13.58
C LEU A 411 25.37 -8.96 -12.86
N VAL A 412 24.32 -8.46 -13.51
CA VAL A 412 22.93 -8.69 -13.11
C VAL A 412 22.19 -9.48 -14.20
N ALA A 413 21.26 -10.36 -13.81
CA ALA A 413 20.47 -11.14 -14.73
C ALA A 413 18.97 -10.92 -14.46
N ILE A 414 18.23 -10.57 -15.50
CA ILE A 414 16.82 -10.20 -15.44
C ILE A 414 16.08 -10.91 -16.55
N GLY A 415 15.07 -11.73 -16.23
CA GLY A 415 14.25 -12.40 -17.25
C GLY A 415 13.47 -13.57 -16.71
N GLU A 416 12.32 -13.85 -17.30
CA GLU A 416 11.54 -15.05 -17.04
C GLU A 416 12.08 -16.20 -17.89
N VAL A 417 12.21 -17.39 -17.28
CA VAL A 417 12.61 -18.60 -18.00
C VAL A 417 11.39 -19.43 -18.34
N GLY A 418 11.11 -19.61 -19.63
CA GLY A 418 10.04 -20.48 -20.10
C GLY A 418 10.45 -21.95 -20.14
N LEU A 419 9.46 -22.85 -20.21
CA LEU A 419 9.68 -24.31 -20.19
C LEU A 419 10.47 -24.86 -21.39
N THR A 420 10.49 -24.13 -22.51
CA THR A 420 11.32 -24.48 -23.66
C THR A 420 12.75 -23.97 -23.54
N GLY A 421 13.07 -23.22 -22.48
CA GLY A 421 14.39 -22.67 -22.19
C GLY A 421 14.59 -21.26 -22.72
N GLU A 422 13.59 -20.67 -23.33
CA GLU A 422 13.60 -19.27 -23.80
C GLU A 422 13.60 -18.28 -22.64
N VAL A 423 14.22 -17.13 -22.83
CA VAL A 423 14.17 -16.00 -21.88
C VAL A 423 13.14 -14.98 -22.36
N ARG A 424 12.13 -14.75 -21.54
CA ARG A 424 10.97 -13.91 -21.84
C ARG A 424 11.08 -12.53 -21.20
N ARG A 425 10.43 -11.56 -21.84
CA ARG A 425 10.33 -10.19 -21.33
C ARG A 425 9.58 -10.12 -20.01
N VAL A 426 10.06 -9.21 -19.16
CA VAL A 426 9.46 -8.89 -17.87
C VAL A 426 9.16 -7.41 -17.76
N GLY A 427 8.33 -7.03 -16.80
CA GLY A 427 7.98 -5.63 -16.59
C GLY A 427 9.14 -4.77 -16.06
N ALA A 428 9.08 -3.47 -16.31
CA ALA A 428 9.93 -2.44 -15.72
C ALA A 428 11.45 -2.61 -15.96
N VAL A 429 11.89 -3.27 -17.05
CA VAL A 429 13.32 -3.49 -17.36
C VAL A 429 14.13 -2.17 -17.31
N PRO A 430 13.69 -1.04 -17.88
CA PRO A 430 14.46 0.20 -17.81
C PRO A 430 14.73 0.67 -16.36
N ARG A 431 13.76 0.52 -15.48
CA ARG A 431 13.88 0.88 -14.06
C ARG A 431 14.83 -0.05 -13.30
N ARG A 432 14.77 -1.35 -13.60
CA ARG A 432 15.68 -2.35 -13.04
C ARG A 432 17.13 -2.07 -13.47
N LEU A 433 17.34 -1.76 -14.75
CA LEU A 433 18.66 -1.42 -15.27
C LEU A 433 19.21 -0.11 -14.68
N ALA A 434 18.36 0.90 -14.53
CA ALA A 434 18.75 2.17 -13.90
C ALA A 434 19.22 1.96 -12.45
N GLU A 435 18.54 1.12 -11.68
CA GLU A 435 18.91 0.81 -10.30
C GLU A 435 20.22 -0.01 -10.24
N ALA A 436 20.35 -1.02 -11.08
CA ALA A 436 21.60 -1.79 -11.18
C ALA A 436 22.80 -0.89 -11.55
N ALA A 437 22.64 0.00 -12.52
CA ALA A 437 23.68 0.96 -12.92
C ALA A 437 24.03 1.93 -11.79
N ARG A 438 23.04 2.44 -11.06
CA ARG A 438 23.24 3.30 -9.88
C ARG A 438 24.11 2.64 -8.82
N LEU A 439 23.98 1.32 -8.65
CA LEU A 439 24.73 0.53 -7.68
C LEU A 439 26.06 0.01 -8.21
N GLY A 440 26.47 0.42 -9.43
CA GLY A 440 27.79 0.12 -9.99
C GLY A 440 27.88 -1.21 -10.75
N PHE A 441 26.77 -1.86 -11.06
CA PHE A 441 26.77 -3.02 -11.93
C PHE A 441 27.10 -2.60 -13.36
N ARG A 442 27.95 -3.37 -14.05
CA ARG A 442 28.51 -3.01 -15.36
C ARG A 442 27.96 -3.87 -16.50
N LEU A 443 27.36 -5.00 -16.19
CA LEU A 443 26.82 -5.93 -17.17
C LEU A 443 25.41 -6.39 -16.77
N ALA A 444 24.47 -6.31 -17.72
CA ALA A 444 23.13 -6.83 -17.54
C ALA A 444 22.78 -7.85 -18.62
N LEU A 445 22.31 -9.04 -18.24
CA LEU A 445 21.70 -10.00 -19.15
C LEU A 445 20.19 -9.81 -19.10
N VAL A 446 19.58 -9.57 -20.25
CA VAL A 446 18.16 -9.25 -20.38
C VAL A 446 17.52 -10.03 -21.55
N PRO A 447 16.18 -10.17 -21.56
CA PRO A 447 15.47 -10.76 -22.71
C PRO A 447 15.63 -9.96 -24.00
N PRO A 448 15.41 -10.56 -25.17
CA PRO A 448 15.44 -9.89 -26.45
C PRO A 448 14.49 -8.69 -26.53
N GLY A 449 14.98 -7.58 -27.15
CA GLY A 449 14.25 -6.33 -27.30
C GLY A 449 14.07 -5.54 -26.00
N CYS A 450 14.89 -5.82 -24.99
CA CYS A 450 15.01 -5.07 -23.75
C CYS A 450 16.34 -4.31 -23.65
N GLY A 451 17.16 -4.33 -24.69
CA GLY A 451 18.38 -3.55 -24.78
C GLY A 451 18.12 -2.03 -24.72
N PRO A 452 19.15 -1.20 -24.54
CA PRO A 452 18.99 0.22 -24.38
C PRO A 452 18.32 0.82 -25.62
N THR A 453 17.07 1.25 -25.47
CA THR A 453 16.55 2.33 -26.29
C THR A 453 17.39 3.55 -25.92
N SER A 454 18.14 4.10 -26.86
CA SER A 454 19.07 5.21 -26.72
C SER A 454 18.38 6.50 -26.25
N THR A 455 18.01 6.59 -24.98
CA THR A 455 17.49 7.82 -24.40
C THR A 455 17.90 7.88 -22.92
N GLY A 456 18.99 8.56 -22.66
CA GLY A 456 19.33 8.97 -21.32
C GLY A 456 20.81 8.82 -20.98
N ALA A 457 21.49 9.94 -20.89
CA ALA A 457 22.78 10.08 -20.24
C ALA A 457 22.68 9.58 -18.79
N GLY A 458 23.19 8.40 -18.52
CA GLY A 458 23.38 7.85 -17.17
C GLY A 458 24.89 7.58 -16.97
N PRO A 459 25.38 7.59 -15.73
CA PRO A 459 26.79 7.44 -15.46
C PRO A 459 27.30 6.07 -15.91
N GLU A 460 28.49 6.09 -16.49
CA GLU A 460 29.32 4.98 -16.94
C GLU A 460 28.57 3.72 -17.43
N GLN A 461 28.48 3.64 -18.73
CA GLN A 461 27.95 2.65 -19.65
C GLN A 461 27.86 1.21 -19.09
N MET A 462 26.70 0.88 -18.48
CA MET A 462 26.39 -0.52 -18.24
C MET A 462 26.16 -1.21 -19.59
N ARG A 463 26.93 -2.27 -19.88
CA ARG A 463 26.75 -3.10 -21.08
C ARG A 463 25.51 -3.98 -20.89
N VAL A 464 24.55 -3.84 -21.78
CA VAL A 464 23.33 -4.67 -21.80
C VAL A 464 23.46 -5.71 -22.91
N VAL A 465 23.36 -6.98 -22.54
CA VAL A 465 23.44 -8.12 -23.45
C VAL A 465 22.09 -8.82 -23.50
N GLU A 466 21.51 -8.87 -24.67
CA GLU A 466 20.26 -9.61 -24.90
C GLU A 466 20.56 -11.10 -25.03
N VAL A 467 19.79 -11.93 -24.32
CA VAL A 467 19.91 -13.38 -24.32
C VAL A 467 18.56 -14.01 -24.64
N SER A 468 18.50 -14.86 -25.65
CA SER A 468 17.26 -15.48 -26.14
C SER A 468 16.83 -16.71 -25.34
N ASP A 469 17.80 -17.37 -24.70
CA ASP A 469 17.60 -18.62 -23.99
C ASP A 469 18.64 -18.82 -22.88
N VAL A 470 18.40 -19.79 -22.01
CA VAL A 470 19.28 -20.11 -20.87
C VAL A 470 20.71 -20.49 -21.32
N ARG A 471 20.87 -21.17 -22.48
CA ARG A 471 22.18 -21.55 -22.99
C ARG A 471 23.00 -20.32 -23.39
N SER A 472 22.41 -19.39 -24.14
CA SER A 472 23.06 -18.14 -24.53
C SER A 472 23.41 -17.28 -23.31
N ALA A 473 22.54 -17.27 -22.28
CA ALA A 473 22.80 -16.58 -21.01
C ALA A 473 24.00 -17.15 -20.25
N LEU A 474 24.11 -18.49 -20.14
CA LEU A 474 25.27 -19.16 -19.54
C LEU A 474 26.58 -18.87 -20.28
N GLN A 475 26.53 -18.87 -21.62
CA GLN A 475 27.72 -18.52 -22.43
C GLN A 475 28.13 -17.05 -22.24
N ALA A 476 27.16 -16.13 -22.17
CA ALA A 476 27.43 -14.71 -21.92
C ALA A 476 28.01 -14.49 -20.51
N ALA A 477 27.46 -15.14 -19.49
CA ALA A 477 27.99 -15.09 -18.13
C ALA A 477 29.39 -15.64 -18.00
N ALA A 478 29.69 -16.79 -18.64
CA ALA A 478 31.02 -17.40 -18.63
C ALA A 478 32.09 -16.52 -19.32
N ARG A 479 31.74 -15.83 -20.41
CA ARG A 479 32.65 -14.88 -21.08
C ARG A 479 32.95 -13.68 -20.18
N ALA A 480 31.94 -13.12 -19.53
CA ALA A 480 32.11 -11.99 -18.62
C ALA A 480 32.99 -12.30 -17.40
N SER A 481 33.04 -13.58 -17.00
CA SER A 481 33.88 -14.03 -15.87
C SER A 481 35.36 -14.26 -16.29
N ALA A 482 35.63 -14.32 -17.58
CA ALA A 482 36.98 -14.47 -18.13
C ALA A 482 37.63 -13.12 -18.52
N GLU A 483 36.84 -12.06 -18.65
CA GLU A 483 37.28 -10.67 -18.82
C GLU A 483 37.60 -10.02 -17.47
#